data_6cc939025e6ebc279f861b0eb922475a
#
_entry.id   6cc939025e6ebc279f861b0eb922475a
#
_cell.length_a   1.000
_cell.length_b   1.000
_cell.length_c   1.000
_cell.angle_alpha   90.00
_cell.angle_beta   90.00
_cell.angle_gamma   90.00
#
_symmetry.space_group_name_H-M   'P 1'
#
loop_
_entity.id
_entity.type
_entity.pdbx_description
1 polymer ?
#
loop_
_entity_poly.entity_id
_entity_poly.type
_entity_poly.pdbx_seq_one_letter_code
_entity_poly.pdbx_strand_id
1 'polypeptide(L)'
;VKAQRGRAENEKPKKLKFSYKEQREFETIDADIAALEDAIAEVETQINRAGSNYTRLQELSAEREQLTAALDEKMERWVYLNDLAEKIEAQT
;
A
#
# COMPACT_ATOMS: atom_id res chain seq x y z
N VAL A 1 -30.97 -15.29 25.79
CA VAL A 1 -30.42 -15.16 25.56
C VAL A 1 -29.47 -14.81 25.68
N LYS A 2 -29.02 -14.92 25.91
CA LYS A 2 -28.15 -14.54 26.01
C LYS A 2 -27.30 -14.55 25.34
N ALA A 3 -26.99 -14.85 25.08
CA ALA A 3 -26.10 -14.87 24.43
C ALA A 3 -26.01 -14.02 23.50
N GLN A 4 -26.56 -13.68 23.39
CA GLN A 4 -26.46 -12.77 22.72
C GLN A 4 -26.34 -11.75 23.15
N ARG A 5 -26.50 -11.68 24.08
CA ARG A 5 -26.38 -10.65 24.56
C ARG A 5 -25.30 -10.38 24.76
N GLY A 6 -24.91 -11.04 25.12
CA GLY A 6 -23.65 -10.77 25.18
C GLY A 6 -23.27 -9.99 24.09
N ARG A 7 -23.86 -10.01 23.36
CA ARG A 7 -23.67 -9.24 22.45
C ARG A 7 -23.91 -7.95 22.78
N ALA A 8 -24.81 -7.74 23.54
CA ALA A 8 -25.14 -6.43 23.83
C ALA A 8 -24.02 -5.71 24.41
N GLU A 9 -23.35 -6.30 25.31
CA GLU A 9 -22.32 -5.59 25.80
C GLU A 9 -21.30 -5.56 24.83
N ASN A 10 -21.31 -6.45 24.00
CA ASN A 10 -20.45 -6.36 22.95
C ASN A 10 -20.79 -5.25 22.07
N GLU A 11 -21.92 -4.66 22.31
CA GLU A 11 -22.27 -3.60 21.50
C GLU A 11 -21.70 -2.32 21.89
N LYS A 12 -20.98 -2.26 22.95
CA LYS A 12 -20.29 -1.07 23.24
C LYS A 12 -19.44 -0.76 22.06
N PRO A 13 -19.30 0.50 21.66
CA PRO A 13 -18.48 0.87 20.56
C PRO A 13 -17.07 0.39 20.82
N LYS A 14 -16.52 -0.35 19.90
CA LYS A 14 -15.18 -0.78 20.05
C LYS A 14 -14.26 0.29 19.54
N LYS A 15 -13.12 0.45 20.17
CA LYS A 15 -12.14 1.38 19.67
C LYS A 15 -11.58 0.87 18.38
N LEU A 16 -11.33 1.77 17.44
CA LEU A 16 -10.65 1.40 16.22
C LEU A 16 -9.22 1.06 16.53
N LYS A 17 -8.69 0.10 15.83
CA LYS A 17 -7.29 -0.22 15.94
C LYS A 17 -6.89 -0.97 14.69
N PHE A 18 -5.59 -0.99 14.40
CA PHE A 18 -5.09 -1.78 13.30
C PHE A 18 -5.23 -3.26 13.63
N SER A 19 -5.54 -4.07 12.62
CA SER A 19 -5.33 -5.49 12.75
C SER A 19 -3.82 -5.73 12.75
N TYR A 20 -3.43 -6.97 13.09
CA TYR A 20 -2.01 -7.28 13.08
C TYR A 20 -1.40 -7.07 11.71
N LYS A 21 -2.08 -7.50 10.66
CA LYS A 21 -1.59 -7.31 9.32
C LYS A 21 -1.50 -5.84 8.94
N GLU A 22 -2.50 -5.07 9.32
CA GLU A 22 -2.49 -3.64 9.02
C GLU A 22 -1.36 -2.93 9.74
N GLN A 23 -1.08 -3.32 10.97
CA GLN A 23 0.00 -2.73 11.71
C GLN A 23 1.34 -3.01 11.03
N ARG A 24 1.55 -4.26 10.58
CA ARG A 24 2.78 -4.60 9.90
C ARG A 24 2.91 -3.84 8.60
N GLU A 25 1.81 -3.75 7.87
CA GLU A 25 1.80 -3.03 6.60
C GLU A 25 2.09 -1.56 6.81
N PHE A 26 1.47 -0.97 7.82
CA PHE A 26 1.67 0.45 8.12
C PHE A 26 3.14 0.75 8.43
N GLU A 27 3.81 -0.19 9.09
CA GLU A 27 5.21 -0.01 9.45
C GLU A 27 6.14 -0.01 8.25
N THR A 28 5.78 -0.68 7.18
CA THR A 28 6.66 -0.85 6.04
C THR A 28 6.24 -0.12 4.79
N ILE A 29 5.02 0.43 4.75
CA ILE A 29 4.46 0.89 3.49
C ILE A 29 5.22 2.06 2.88
N ASP A 30 5.76 2.96 3.71
CA ASP A 30 6.54 4.07 3.18
C ASP A 30 7.80 3.56 2.48
N ALA A 31 8.48 2.58 3.08
CA ALA A 31 9.65 2.00 2.47
C ALA A 31 9.30 1.24 1.21
N ASP A 32 8.15 0.55 1.20
CA ASP A 32 7.70 -0.18 0.02
C ASP A 32 7.43 0.76 -1.13
N ILE A 33 6.79 1.90 -0.85
CA ILE A 33 6.52 2.91 -1.87
C ILE A 33 7.82 3.47 -2.42
N ALA A 34 8.77 3.79 -1.53
CA ALA A 34 10.05 4.33 -1.96
C ALA A 34 10.80 3.34 -2.84
N ALA A 35 10.75 2.05 -2.50
CA ALA A 35 11.41 1.03 -3.29
C ALA A 35 10.79 0.92 -4.68
N LEU A 36 9.47 1.03 -4.78
CA LEU A 36 8.80 0.99 -6.08
C LEU A 36 9.16 2.21 -6.92
N GLU A 37 9.21 3.39 -6.29
CA GLU A 37 9.61 4.59 -7.01
C GLU A 37 11.04 4.49 -7.53
N ASP A 38 11.94 3.94 -6.71
CA ASP A 38 13.32 3.75 -7.14
C ASP A 38 13.40 2.75 -8.28
N ALA A 39 12.62 1.69 -8.23
CA ALA A 39 12.61 0.68 -9.29
C ALA A 39 12.10 1.28 -10.60
N ILE A 40 11.07 2.13 -10.53
CA ILE A 40 10.56 2.79 -11.71
C ILE A 40 11.61 3.71 -12.30
N ALA A 41 12.29 4.48 -11.46
CA ALA A 41 13.35 5.38 -11.93
C ALA A 41 14.46 4.61 -12.62
N GLU A 42 14.81 3.43 -12.08
CA GLU A 42 15.85 2.62 -12.68
C GLU A 42 15.42 2.10 -14.06
N VAL A 43 14.17 1.64 -14.17
CA VAL A 43 13.67 1.17 -15.45
C VAL A 43 13.66 2.31 -16.46
N GLU A 44 13.25 3.50 -16.04
CA GLU A 44 13.24 4.65 -16.95
C GLU A 44 14.65 5.00 -17.43
N THR A 45 15.63 4.88 -16.55
CA THR A 45 17.03 5.06 -16.94
C THR A 45 17.41 4.04 -18.00
N GLN A 46 17.03 2.79 -17.82
CA GLN A 46 17.34 1.75 -18.78
C GLN A 46 16.63 1.98 -20.11
N ILE A 47 15.41 2.50 -20.08
CA ILE A 47 14.69 2.85 -21.31
C ILE A 47 15.49 3.89 -22.08
N ASN A 48 15.98 4.90 -21.39
CA ASN A 48 16.78 5.93 -22.04
C ASN A 48 18.06 5.36 -22.65
N ARG A 49 18.65 4.37 -22.00
CA ARG A 49 19.88 3.76 -22.48
C ARG A 49 19.66 2.76 -23.60
N ALA A 50 18.44 2.25 -23.72
CA ALA A 50 18.17 1.23 -24.74
C ALA A 50 18.26 1.78 -26.14
N GLY A 51 18.11 3.09 -26.31
CA GLY A 51 18.26 3.72 -27.62
C GLY A 51 17.22 3.19 -28.58
N SER A 52 17.66 2.60 -29.69
CA SER A 52 16.74 2.10 -30.70
C SER A 52 16.51 0.60 -30.61
N ASN A 53 16.91 -0.03 -29.51
CA ASN A 53 16.67 -1.47 -29.32
C ASN A 53 15.20 -1.70 -29.03
N TYR A 54 14.43 -2.00 -30.06
CA TYR A 54 12.98 -2.06 -29.94
C TYR A 54 12.49 -3.16 -28.98
N THR A 55 13.10 -4.34 -29.08
CA THR A 55 12.72 -5.44 -28.22
C THR A 55 12.96 -5.09 -26.74
N ARG A 56 14.13 -4.50 -26.47
CA ARG A 56 14.46 -4.13 -25.11
C ARG A 56 13.50 -3.04 -24.60
N LEU A 57 13.16 -2.09 -25.45
CA LEU A 57 12.21 -1.04 -25.07
C LEU A 57 10.85 -1.61 -24.74
N GLN A 58 10.38 -2.62 -25.47
CA GLN A 58 9.10 -3.24 -25.15
C GLN A 58 9.16 -3.95 -23.81
N GLU A 59 10.23 -4.66 -23.53
CA GLU A 59 10.38 -5.37 -22.25
C GLU A 59 10.38 -4.37 -21.09
N LEU A 60 11.13 -3.29 -21.25
CA LEU A 60 11.25 -2.29 -20.19
C LEU A 60 9.95 -1.54 -19.99
N SER A 61 9.23 -1.26 -21.08
CA SER A 61 7.94 -0.59 -20.96
C SER A 61 6.93 -1.45 -20.21
N ALA A 62 6.93 -2.75 -20.48
CA ALA A 62 6.04 -3.67 -19.78
C ALA A 62 6.40 -3.74 -18.29
N GLU A 63 7.68 -3.78 -17.99
CA GLU A 63 8.14 -3.79 -16.60
C GLU A 63 7.73 -2.52 -15.89
N ARG A 64 7.88 -1.36 -16.56
CA ARG A 64 7.48 -0.09 -15.96
C ARG A 64 6.00 -0.06 -15.65
N GLU A 65 5.17 -0.60 -16.56
CA GLU A 65 3.73 -0.63 -16.33
C GLU A 65 3.38 -1.48 -15.11
N GLN A 66 4.05 -2.61 -14.94
CA GLN A 66 3.79 -3.45 -13.79
C GLN A 66 4.19 -2.76 -12.50
N LEU A 67 5.32 -2.08 -12.51
CA LEU A 67 5.79 -1.36 -11.32
C LEU A 67 4.86 -0.20 -11.00
N THR A 68 4.38 0.51 -12.02
CA THR A 68 3.48 1.62 -11.82
C THR A 68 2.15 1.14 -11.22
N ALA A 69 1.64 0.00 -11.71
CA ALA A 69 0.41 -0.57 -11.15
C ALA A 69 0.61 -0.97 -9.69
N ALA A 70 1.76 -1.56 -9.38
CA ALA A 70 2.06 -1.93 -8.00
C ALA A 70 2.16 -0.70 -7.11
N LEU A 71 2.76 0.38 -7.62
CA LEU A 71 2.87 1.62 -6.87
C LEU A 71 1.48 2.21 -6.61
N ASP A 72 0.61 2.20 -7.61
CA ASP A 72 -0.74 2.73 -7.45
C ASP A 72 -1.49 1.97 -6.36
N GLU A 73 -1.36 0.65 -6.33
CA GLU A 73 -1.99 -0.14 -5.29
C GLU A 73 -1.44 0.20 -3.91
N LYS A 74 -0.12 0.38 -3.81
CA LYS A 74 0.48 0.75 -2.53
C LYS A 74 0.05 2.13 -2.10
N MET A 75 -0.10 3.06 -3.04
CA MET A 75 -0.55 4.40 -2.69
C MET A 75 -1.99 4.37 -2.16
N GLU A 76 -2.85 3.53 -2.73
CA GLU A 76 -4.20 3.38 -2.20
C GLU A 76 -4.18 2.82 -0.79
N ARG A 77 -3.32 1.83 -0.54
CA ARG A 77 -3.18 1.28 0.81
C ARG A 77 -2.63 2.32 1.76
N TRP A 78 -1.68 3.14 1.29
CA TRP A 78 -1.12 4.19 2.11
C TRP A 78 -2.20 5.16 2.58
N VAL A 79 -3.08 5.57 1.66
CA VAL A 79 -4.18 6.46 2.02
C VAL A 79 -5.09 5.81 3.05
N TYR A 80 -5.47 4.55 2.82
CA TYR A 80 -6.33 3.83 3.75
C TYR A 80 -5.70 3.72 5.14
N LEU A 81 -4.43 3.31 5.18
CA LEU A 81 -3.76 3.07 6.47
C LEU A 81 -3.53 4.37 7.23
N ASN A 82 -3.20 5.44 6.52
CA ASN A 82 -2.99 6.72 7.19
C ASN A 82 -4.30 7.33 7.66
N ASP A 83 -5.38 7.16 6.90
CA ASP A 83 -6.69 7.60 7.33
C ASP A 83 -7.12 6.84 8.59
N LEU A 84 -6.89 5.53 8.60
CA LEU A 84 -7.22 4.73 9.76
C LEU A 84 -6.36 5.13 10.97
N ALA A 85 -5.08 5.40 10.74
CA ALA A 85 -4.19 5.83 11.82
C ALA A 85 -4.69 7.12 12.45
N GLU A 86 -5.14 8.07 11.61
CA GLU A 86 -5.67 9.32 12.12
C GLU A 86 -6.91 9.10 12.96
N LYS A 87 -7.79 8.20 12.50
CA LYS A 87 -9.00 7.91 13.25
C LYS A 87 -8.70 7.22 14.57
N ILE A 88 -7.70 6.35 14.57
CA ILE A 88 -7.28 5.69 15.80
C ILE A 88 -6.77 6.74 16.80
N GLU A 89 -5.95 7.65 16.30
CA GLU A 89 -5.37 8.66 17.15
C GLU A 89 -6.44 9.60 17.67
N ALA A 90 -7.43 9.93 16.87
CA ALA A 90 -8.46 10.88 17.26
C ALA A 90 -9.35 10.36 18.37
N GLN A 91 -9.39 9.05 18.60
CA GLN A 91 -10.26 8.51 19.63
C GLN A 91 -9.58 8.36 20.99
N THR A 92 -8.29 8.71 21.08
CA THR A 92 -7.61 8.69 22.38
C THR A 92 -7.59 10.08 23.06
#